data_56ac6f1d4774b757adbd87be10da50e7
#
_entry.id   56ac6f1d4774b757adbd87be10da50e7
#
_cell.length_a   1.000
_cell.length_b   1.000
_cell.length_c   1.000
_cell.angle_alpha   90.00
_cell.angle_beta   90.00
_cell.angle_gamma   90.00
#
_symmetry.space_group_name_H-M   'P 1'
#
loop_
_entity.id
_entity.type
_entity.pdbx_description
1 polymer ?
#
loop_
_entity_poly.entity_id
_entity_poly.type
_entity_poly.pdbx_seq_one_letter_code
_entity_poly.pdbx_strand_id
1 'polypeptide(L)'
;MVRGRSVSTNKLYDVVYIVKEDPNNEELRYSIRSVEENFPVRYIWIFGYCPRWLSNIIYVPVKQDGDKWSNSKKLFETIANASFLPDQFVLFNDDFFVMEKIDTPEHHYDGLLIDRINYLEDKFKNISPLYATQLRQVYDRLQELGIKDPKNYALHTPMPFSRLEMKKSLELTKDLPMSLRSFYANYFNVGGVEGPDCKVFRLGEYNVDGPYLSTDDSTFRLGQVGRDIRAKFDKPSSHE
;
A
#
# COMPACT_ATOMS: atom_id res chain seq x y z
N MET A 1 22.67 -4.94 41.52
CA MET A 1 21.51 -5.14 40.63
C MET A 1 21.92 -4.84 39.22
N VAL A 2 22.14 -5.87 38.40
CA VAL A 2 22.48 -5.70 36.98
C VAL A 2 21.14 -5.52 36.25
N ARG A 3 20.91 -4.32 35.72
CA ARG A 3 19.75 -4.09 34.84
C ARG A 3 20.02 -4.83 33.53
N GLY A 4 19.27 -5.93 33.33
CA GLY A 4 19.27 -6.64 32.07
C GLY A 4 18.79 -5.68 30.96
N ARG A 5 19.66 -5.41 29.99
CA ARG A 5 19.25 -4.81 28.70
C ARG A 5 18.33 -5.81 28.04
N SER A 6 17.06 -5.48 27.89
CA SER A 6 16.18 -6.21 26.96
C SER A 6 16.76 -6.05 25.57
N VAL A 7 17.26 -7.14 25.01
CA VAL A 7 17.58 -7.19 23.59
C VAL A 7 16.25 -7.16 22.86
N SER A 8 15.88 -6.01 22.35
CA SER A 8 14.78 -5.87 21.40
C SER A 8 15.20 -6.68 20.16
N THR A 9 14.67 -7.87 19.99
CA THR A 9 14.75 -8.57 18.71
C THR A 9 13.85 -7.81 17.75
N ASN A 10 14.43 -6.94 16.91
CA ASN A 10 13.67 -6.23 15.89
C ASN A 10 12.95 -7.26 15.01
N LYS A 11 11.64 -7.25 15.06
CA LYS A 11 10.81 -8.12 14.22
C LYS A 11 11.00 -7.68 12.77
N LEU A 12 11.35 -8.63 11.88
CA LEU A 12 11.46 -8.38 10.45
C LEU A 12 10.16 -8.79 9.75
N TYR A 13 9.82 -8.07 8.69
CA TYR A 13 8.58 -8.22 7.94
C TYR A 13 8.83 -8.62 6.50
N ASP A 14 7.95 -9.45 5.94
CA ASP A 14 7.87 -9.65 4.50
C ASP A 14 7.17 -8.46 3.86
N VAL A 15 7.81 -7.89 2.86
CA VAL A 15 7.27 -6.79 2.05
C VAL A 15 6.76 -7.35 0.73
N VAL A 16 5.49 -7.11 0.44
CA VAL A 16 4.83 -7.57 -0.78
C VAL A 16 4.51 -6.37 -1.66
N TYR A 17 5.15 -6.31 -2.82
CA TYR A 17 4.84 -5.33 -3.85
C TYR A 17 3.86 -5.88 -4.88
N ILE A 18 2.87 -5.06 -5.24
CA ILE A 18 2.03 -5.26 -6.42
C ILE A 18 2.55 -4.36 -7.54
N VAL A 19 3.05 -4.96 -8.61
CA VAL A 19 3.79 -4.24 -9.65
C VAL A 19 3.09 -4.36 -11.00
N LYS A 20 2.75 -3.22 -11.60
CA LYS A 20 2.25 -3.10 -12.97
C LYS A 20 3.42 -3.29 -13.95
N GLU A 21 3.11 -3.73 -15.18
CA GLU A 21 4.11 -3.85 -16.23
C GLU A 21 4.68 -2.48 -16.61
N ASP A 22 5.92 -2.27 -16.23
CA ASP A 22 6.78 -1.17 -16.63
C ASP A 22 8.25 -1.65 -16.57
N PRO A 23 8.94 -1.81 -17.73
CA PRO A 23 10.32 -2.27 -17.78
C PRO A 23 11.31 -1.40 -17.01
N ASN A 24 11.07 -0.11 -16.91
CA ASN A 24 11.94 0.82 -16.21
C ASN A 24 11.56 0.95 -14.73
N ASN A 25 10.28 1.07 -14.44
CA ASN A 25 9.67 1.28 -13.14
C ASN A 25 10.60 1.96 -12.10
N GLU A 26 10.91 3.24 -12.37
CA GLU A 26 11.87 3.98 -11.57
C GLU A 26 11.33 4.21 -10.14
N GLU A 27 9.99 4.37 -9.96
CA GLU A 27 9.36 4.50 -8.65
C GLU A 27 9.62 3.27 -7.78
N LEU A 28 9.45 2.06 -8.33
CA LEU A 28 9.74 0.81 -7.62
C LEU A 28 11.22 0.75 -7.16
N ARG A 29 12.15 1.20 -8.02
CA ARG A 29 13.58 1.22 -7.70
C ARG A 29 13.86 2.02 -6.44
N TYR A 30 13.37 3.25 -6.39
CA TYR A 30 13.56 4.13 -5.23
C TYR A 30 12.69 3.73 -4.03
N SER A 31 11.53 3.13 -4.26
CA SER A 31 10.74 2.53 -3.19
C SER A 31 11.51 1.41 -2.48
N ILE A 32 12.11 0.49 -3.23
CA ILE A 32 12.93 -0.60 -2.66
C ILE A 32 14.16 -0.06 -1.91
N ARG A 33 14.84 0.97 -2.45
CA ARG A 33 15.96 1.64 -1.74
C ARG A 33 15.49 2.21 -0.40
N SER A 34 14.34 2.88 -0.37
CA SER A 34 13.77 3.45 0.86
C SER A 34 13.39 2.38 1.88
N VAL A 35 12.87 1.24 1.41
CA VAL A 35 12.54 0.09 2.26
C VAL A 35 13.80 -0.54 2.84
N GLU A 36 14.84 -0.78 2.04
CA GLU A 36 16.10 -1.35 2.53
C GLU A 36 16.77 -0.46 3.57
N GLU A 37 16.69 0.87 3.42
CA GLU A 37 17.29 1.82 4.34
C GLU A 37 16.49 2.02 5.63
N ASN A 38 15.15 2.07 5.53
CA ASN A 38 14.30 2.60 6.60
C ASN A 38 13.25 1.61 7.16
N PHE A 39 13.11 0.41 6.58
CA PHE A 39 12.07 -0.54 6.98
C PHE A 39 12.68 -1.85 7.48
N PRO A 40 12.13 -2.50 8.53
CA PRO A 40 12.64 -3.77 9.03
C PRO A 40 12.25 -4.94 8.10
N VAL A 41 12.82 -4.98 6.90
CA VAL A 41 12.50 -5.96 5.85
C VAL A 41 13.21 -7.29 6.07
N ARG A 42 12.50 -8.42 5.84
CA ARG A 42 13.04 -9.78 5.80
C ARG A 42 13.21 -10.25 4.36
N TYR A 43 12.13 -10.27 3.60
CA TYR A 43 12.09 -10.62 2.18
C TYR A 43 11.24 -9.63 1.42
N ILE A 44 11.63 -9.37 0.17
CA ILE A 44 10.85 -8.61 -0.81
C ILE A 44 10.22 -9.59 -1.77
N TRP A 45 8.91 -9.51 -1.89
CA TRP A 45 8.07 -10.30 -2.80
C TRP A 45 7.52 -9.37 -3.89
N ILE A 46 7.64 -9.78 -5.15
CA ILE A 46 7.08 -9.05 -6.29
C ILE A 46 5.94 -9.88 -6.88
N PHE A 47 4.72 -9.38 -6.79
CA PHE A 47 3.55 -9.94 -7.46
C PHE A 47 3.18 -9.07 -8.67
N GLY A 48 3.13 -9.67 -9.85
CA GLY A 48 2.84 -8.98 -11.10
C GLY A 48 4.00 -9.01 -12.08
N TYR A 49 4.54 -7.85 -12.44
CA TYR A 49 5.68 -7.71 -13.32
C TYR A 49 6.99 -7.52 -12.54
N CYS A 50 8.06 -8.18 -12.99
CA CYS A 50 9.39 -8.01 -12.42
C CYS A 50 10.32 -7.36 -13.46
N PRO A 51 10.79 -6.12 -13.24
CA PRO A 51 11.76 -5.47 -14.11
C PRO A 51 13.08 -6.25 -14.14
N ARG A 52 13.79 -6.22 -15.29
CA ARG A 52 15.03 -6.99 -15.49
C ARG A 52 16.21 -6.56 -14.61
N TRP A 53 16.16 -5.33 -14.12
CA TRP A 53 17.20 -4.78 -13.23
C TRP A 53 17.06 -5.26 -11.77
N LEU A 54 15.90 -5.85 -11.42
CA LEU A 54 15.59 -6.26 -10.05
C LEU A 54 16.08 -7.69 -9.79
N SER A 55 16.79 -7.87 -8.68
CA SER A 55 17.38 -9.14 -8.25
C SER A 55 17.17 -9.39 -6.76
N ASN A 56 17.59 -10.55 -6.25
CA ASN A 56 17.50 -10.91 -4.82
C ASN A 56 16.09 -10.74 -4.21
N ILE A 57 15.05 -11.09 -4.98
CA ILE A 57 13.64 -11.01 -4.57
C ILE A 57 12.94 -12.35 -4.79
N ILE A 58 11.73 -12.49 -4.24
CA ILE A 58 10.87 -13.62 -4.54
C ILE A 58 9.81 -13.16 -5.54
N TYR A 59 9.85 -13.71 -6.75
CA TYR A 59 8.98 -13.29 -7.85
C TYR A 59 7.81 -14.24 -8.04
N VAL A 60 6.61 -13.68 -8.10
CA VAL A 60 5.36 -14.37 -8.40
C VAL A 60 4.70 -13.71 -9.61
N PRO A 61 4.85 -14.28 -10.81
CA PRO A 61 4.29 -13.69 -12.02
C PRO A 61 2.76 -13.71 -11.99
N VAL A 62 2.15 -12.56 -12.30
CA VAL A 62 0.70 -12.43 -12.45
C VAL A 62 0.42 -11.71 -13.77
N LYS A 63 -0.26 -12.39 -14.69
CA LYS A 63 -0.62 -11.80 -15.97
C LYS A 63 -1.67 -10.70 -15.76
N GLN A 64 -1.39 -9.52 -16.28
CA GLN A 64 -2.23 -8.32 -16.17
C GLN A 64 -2.79 -7.95 -17.55
N ASP A 65 -3.82 -8.66 -17.98
CA ASP A 65 -4.46 -8.54 -19.30
C ASP A 65 -5.87 -7.91 -19.25
N GLY A 66 -6.28 -7.43 -18.07
CA GLY A 66 -7.54 -6.73 -17.84
C GLY A 66 -7.36 -5.23 -17.63
N ASP A 67 -8.47 -4.58 -17.29
CA ASP A 67 -8.42 -3.19 -16.79
C ASP A 67 -7.76 -3.10 -15.40
N LYS A 68 -7.53 -1.86 -14.93
CA LYS A 68 -6.89 -1.58 -13.63
C LYS A 68 -7.52 -2.37 -12.48
N TRP A 69 -8.84 -2.44 -12.43
CA TRP A 69 -9.56 -3.03 -11.30
C TRP A 69 -9.53 -4.56 -11.33
N SER A 70 -9.72 -5.13 -12.51
CA SER A 70 -9.61 -6.58 -12.76
C SER A 70 -8.21 -7.08 -12.45
N ASN A 71 -7.17 -6.35 -12.86
CA ASN A 71 -5.77 -6.68 -12.58
C ASN A 71 -5.47 -6.59 -11.08
N SER A 72 -5.95 -5.54 -10.41
CA SER A 72 -5.80 -5.41 -8.95
C SER A 72 -6.47 -6.56 -8.20
N LYS A 73 -7.70 -6.92 -8.56
CA LYS A 73 -8.42 -8.05 -7.96
C LYS A 73 -7.64 -9.34 -8.13
N LYS A 74 -7.16 -9.63 -9.34
CA LYS A 74 -6.37 -10.82 -9.66
C LYS A 74 -5.06 -10.87 -8.85
N LEU A 75 -4.38 -9.74 -8.66
CA LEU A 75 -3.19 -9.64 -7.81
C LEU A 75 -3.51 -10.00 -6.35
N PHE A 76 -4.55 -9.40 -5.77
CA PHE A 76 -4.95 -9.69 -4.39
C PHE A 76 -5.42 -11.14 -4.21
N GLU A 77 -6.18 -11.69 -5.15
CA GLU A 77 -6.58 -13.11 -5.14
C GLU A 77 -5.35 -14.03 -5.19
N THR A 78 -4.35 -13.69 -6.00
CA THR A 78 -3.10 -14.45 -6.09
C THR A 78 -2.33 -14.39 -4.78
N ILE A 79 -2.19 -13.21 -4.17
CA ILE A 79 -1.55 -13.03 -2.85
C ILE A 79 -2.28 -13.86 -1.78
N ALA A 80 -3.59 -13.72 -1.69
CA ALA A 80 -4.42 -14.42 -0.69
C ALA A 80 -4.34 -15.94 -0.78
N ASN A 81 -4.14 -16.48 -1.98
CA ASN A 81 -4.03 -17.93 -2.24
C ASN A 81 -2.59 -18.45 -2.26
N ALA A 82 -1.58 -17.58 -2.15
CA ALA A 82 -0.16 -17.97 -2.15
C ALA A 82 0.23 -18.62 -0.80
N SER A 83 0.01 -19.93 -0.66
CA SER A 83 0.29 -20.66 0.60
C SER A 83 1.76 -20.64 1.03
N PHE A 84 2.67 -20.35 0.13
CA PHE A 84 4.10 -20.17 0.38
C PHE A 84 4.46 -18.79 0.94
N LEU A 85 3.57 -17.79 0.80
CA LEU A 85 3.72 -16.48 1.45
C LEU A 85 3.34 -16.60 2.93
N PRO A 86 4.13 -16.09 3.87
CA PRO A 86 3.74 -16.00 5.27
C PRO A 86 2.39 -15.33 5.48
N ASP A 87 1.71 -15.67 6.58
CA ASP A 87 0.41 -15.08 6.87
C ASP A 87 0.49 -13.57 7.07
N GLN A 88 1.48 -13.11 7.82
CA GLN A 88 1.69 -11.70 8.09
C GLN A 88 2.70 -11.09 7.12
N PHE A 89 2.29 -10.05 6.39
CA PHE A 89 3.13 -9.29 5.48
C PHE A 89 2.70 -7.83 5.44
N VAL A 90 3.51 -6.97 4.81
CA VAL A 90 3.17 -5.57 4.58
C VAL A 90 3.05 -5.32 3.07
N LEU A 91 1.89 -4.83 2.66
CA LEU A 91 1.60 -4.55 1.26
C LEU A 91 2.08 -3.16 0.87
N PHE A 92 2.83 -3.10 -0.22
CA PHE A 92 3.34 -1.89 -0.85
C PHE A 92 2.83 -1.77 -2.29
N ASN A 93 2.61 -0.55 -2.73
CA ASN A 93 2.62 -0.22 -4.14
C ASN A 93 4.04 0.24 -4.52
N ASP A 94 4.33 0.26 -5.81
CA ASP A 94 5.61 0.69 -6.36
C ASP A 94 5.91 2.20 -6.17
N ASP A 95 4.88 3.00 -5.93
CA ASP A 95 4.93 4.44 -5.67
C ASP A 95 4.93 4.83 -4.18
N PHE A 96 5.22 3.88 -3.26
CA PHE A 96 5.31 4.14 -1.81
C PHE A 96 6.75 4.19 -1.33
N PHE A 97 7.11 5.24 -0.61
CA PHE A 97 8.47 5.47 -0.10
C PHE A 97 8.46 5.56 1.43
N VAL A 98 9.45 4.95 2.07
CA VAL A 98 9.67 5.02 3.53
C VAL A 98 10.73 6.08 3.79
N MET A 99 10.31 7.27 4.22
CA MET A 99 11.18 8.44 4.33
C MET A 99 11.96 8.49 5.64
N GLU A 100 11.50 7.79 6.67
CA GLU A 100 12.12 7.75 8.00
C GLU A 100 12.15 6.31 8.53
N LYS A 101 13.04 6.03 9.48
CA LYS A 101 13.14 4.70 10.10
C LYS A 101 11.86 4.30 10.81
N ILE A 102 11.42 3.08 10.55
CA ILE A 102 10.25 2.45 11.15
C ILE A 102 10.68 1.16 11.84
N ASP A 103 10.27 0.98 13.07
CA ASP A 103 10.49 -0.27 13.82
C ASP A 103 9.31 -1.24 13.65
N THR A 104 8.10 -0.70 13.57
CA THR A 104 6.86 -1.48 13.43
C THR A 104 5.91 -0.78 12.47
N PRO A 105 5.48 -1.43 11.38
CA PRO A 105 4.48 -0.87 10.48
C PRO A 105 3.11 -0.84 11.15
N GLU A 106 2.41 0.27 11.02
CA GLU A 106 1.08 0.49 11.57
C GLU A 106 0.04 0.65 10.45
N HIS A 107 -1.22 0.43 10.79
CA HIS A 107 -2.33 0.82 9.91
C HIS A 107 -2.57 2.32 10.01
N HIS A 108 -2.89 2.97 8.88
CA HIS A 108 -3.22 4.38 8.83
C HIS A 108 -4.61 4.59 8.24
N TYR A 109 -5.37 5.55 8.80
CA TYR A 109 -6.67 5.94 8.29
C TYR A 109 -6.85 7.47 8.34
N ASP A 110 -7.72 8.00 7.49
CA ASP A 110 -8.05 9.43 7.40
C ASP A 110 -9.55 9.63 7.57
N GLY A 111 -9.97 9.86 8.82
CA GLY A 111 -11.36 10.09 9.18
C GLY A 111 -12.33 8.95 8.82
N LEU A 112 -13.59 9.30 8.59
CA LEU A 112 -14.64 8.36 8.24
C LEU A 112 -14.69 8.08 6.73
N LEU A 113 -14.99 6.86 6.37
CA LEU A 113 -15.13 6.44 4.97
C LEU A 113 -16.24 7.21 4.25
N ILE A 114 -17.34 7.52 4.96
CA ILE A 114 -18.46 8.29 4.38
C ILE A 114 -18.05 9.70 4.03
N ASP A 115 -17.22 10.38 4.82
CA ASP A 115 -16.73 11.72 4.54
C ASP A 115 -15.84 11.73 3.29
N ARG A 116 -14.98 10.73 3.14
CA ARG A 116 -14.16 10.55 1.93
C ARG A 116 -15.04 10.34 0.69
N ILE A 117 -16.08 9.53 0.79
CA ILE A 117 -17.02 9.28 -0.31
C ILE A 117 -17.73 10.59 -0.71
N ASN A 118 -18.32 11.29 0.25
CA ASN A 118 -19.01 12.56 0.00
C ASN A 118 -18.07 13.60 -0.67
N TYR A 119 -16.83 13.71 -0.18
CA TYR A 119 -15.83 14.58 -0.80
C TYR A 119 -15.54 14.21 -2.25
N LEU A 120 -15.42 12.92 -2.57
CA LEU A 120 -15.16 12.45 -3.94
C LEU A 120 -16.37 12.68 -4.85
N GLU A 121 -17.59 12.46 -4.36
CA GLU A 121 -18.82 12.68 -5.11
C GLU A 121 -19.03 14.17 -5.42
N ASP A 122 -18.70 15.06 -4.49
CA ASP A 122 -18.85 16.51 -4.67
C ASP A 122 -17.76 17.12 -5.57
N LYS A 123 -16.50 16.77 -5.35
CA LYS A 123 -15.35 17.42 -6.00
C LYS A 123 -14.90 16.73 -7.29
N PHE A 124 -15.07 15.40 -7.38
CA PHE A 124 -14.53 14.59 -8.46
C PHE A 124 -15.58 13.80 -9.24
N LYS A 125 -16.84 14.24 -9.18
CA LYS A 125 -17.99 13.61 -9.84
C LYS A 125 -17.72 13.24 -11.31
N ASN A 126 -16.97 14.08 -12.02
CA ASN A 126 -16.64 13.88 -13.43
C ASN A 126 -15.25 13.25 -13.68
N ILE A 127 -14.42 13.11 -12.64
CA ILE A 127 -13.02 12.65 -12.79
C ILE A 127 -12.88 11.20 -12.37
N SER A 128 -13.53 10.79 -11.30
CA SER A 128 -13.41 9.42 -10.76
C SER A 128 -14.72 8.87 -10.21
N PRO A 129 -15.81 8.87 -11.00
CA PRO A 129 -17.11 8.41 -10.50
C PRO A 129 -17.07 6.92 -10.09
N LEU A 130 -16.31 6.10 -10.82
CA LEU A 130 -16.19 4.69 -10.54
C LEU A 130 -15.52 4.42 -9.17
N TYR A 131 -14.50 5.21 -8.80
CA TYR A 131 -13.82 5.02 -7.52
C TYR A 131 -14.71 5.38 -6.33
N ALA A 132 -15.44 6.50 -6.41
CA ALA A 132 -16.42 6.87 -5.39
C ALA A 132 -17.53 5.81 -5.24
N THR A 133 -18.03 5.29 -6.37
CA THR A 133 -19.02 4.20 -6.37
C THR A 133 -18.49 2.94 -5.69
N GLN A 134 -17.25 2.55 -5.94
CA GLN A 134 -16.61 1.40 -5.30
C GLN A 134 -16.49 1.58 -3.78
N LEU A 135 -16.07 2.75 -3.32
CA LEU A 135 -16.00 3.05 -1.89
C LEU A 135 -17.40 3.02 -1.26
N ARG A 136 -18.42 3.53 -1.96
CA ARG A 136 -19.82 3.49 -1.51
C ARG A 136 -20.30 2.05 -1.33
N GLN A 137 -20.05 1.18 -2.28
CA GLN A 137 -20.42 -0.23 -2.20
C GLN A 137 -19.73 -0.95 -1.03
N VAL A 138 -18.45 -0.61 -0.76
CA VAL A 138 -17.73 -1.13 0.42
C VAL A 138 -18.36 -0.60 1.71
N TYR A 139 -18.69 0.69 1.76
CA TYR A 139 -19.37 1.29 2.92
C TYR A 139 -20.70 0.59 3.20
N ASP A 140 -21.55 0.43 2.18
CA ASP A 140 -22.85 -0.22 2.31
C ASP A 140 -22.70 -1.67 2.81
N ARG A 141 -21.74 -2.44 2.26
CA ARG A 141 -21.45 -3.80 2.74
C ARG A 141 -21.00 -3.83 4.20
N LEU A 142 -20.17 -2.87 4.65
CA LEU A 142 -19.75 -2.78 6.05
C LEU A 142 -20.94 -2.44 6.97
N GLN A 143 -21.86 -1.56 6.52
CA GLN A 143 -23.09 -1.28 7.25
C GLN A 143 -23.99 -2.51 7.37
N GLU A 144 -24.18 -3.29 6.30
CA GLU A 144 -24.91 -4.57 6.30
C GLU A 144 -24.32 -5.57 7.31
N LEU A 145 -23.01 -5.53 7.51
CA LEU A 145 -22.29 -6.35 8.49
C LEU A 145 -22.28 -5.76 9.91
N GLY A 146 -22.98 -4.64 10.15
CA GLY A 146 -23.17 -4.02 11.46
C GLY A 146 -22.06 -3.06 11.88
N ILE A 147 -21.14 -2.69 10.99
CA ILE A 147 -20.06 -1.73 11.26
C ILE A 147 -20.59 -0.32 10.98
N LYS A 148 -20.86 0.45 12.05
CA LYS A 148 -21.62 1.72 11.95
C LYS A 148 -20.81 2.88 11.39
N ASP A 149 -19.56 3.05 11.81
CA ASP A 149 -18.70 4.19 11.50
C ASP A 149 -17.38 3.73 10.86
N PRO A 150 -17.44 3.15 9.62
CA PRO A 150 -16.23 2.66 8.98
C PRO A 150 -15.25 3.80 8.72
N LYS A 151 -13.96 3.55 9.02
CA LYS A 151 -12.85 4.47 8.78
C LYS A 151 -12.33 4.35 7.35
N ASN A 152 -11.73 5.42 6.84
CA ASN A 152 -11.10 5.44 5.53
C ASN A 152 -9.65 4.95 5.61
N TYR A 153 -9.39 3.71 5.20
CA TYR A 153 -8.04 3.14 5.05
C TYR A 153 -7.56 3.10 3.58
N ALA A 154 -8.29 3.72 2.68
CA ALA A 154 -7.89 3.79 1.27
C ALA A 154 -6.83 4.87 1.04
N LEU A 155 -5.73 4.80 1.81
CA LEU A 155 -4.60 5.72 1.77
C LEU A 155 -3.44 5.16 0.95
N HIS A 156 -2.53 6.04 0.55
CA HIS A 156 -1.31 5.68 -0.19
C HIS A 156 -0.14 5.41 0.76
N THR A 157 -0.40 4.57 1.78
CA THR A 157 0.60 4.13 2.75
C THR A 157 0.79 2.62 2.69
N PRO A 158 1.96 2.08 3.04
CA PRO A 158 2.12 0.65 3.28
C PRO A 158 1.09 0.14 4.30
N MET A 159 0.60 -1.07 4.11
CA MET A 159 -0.44 -1.62 4.99
C MET A 159 -0.13 -3.06 5.41
N PRO A 160 -0.08 -3.34 6.72
CA PRO A 160 0.00 -4.71 7.22
C PRO A 160 -1.25 -5.53 6.88
N PHE A 161 -1.06 -6.80 6.51
CA PHE A 161 -2.14 -7.74 6.22
C PHE A 161 -1.86 -9.12 6.82
N SER A 162 -2.93 -9.80 7.22
CA SER A 162 -2.96 -11.26 7.29
C SER A 162 -3.46 -11.81 5.96
N ARG A 163 -2.72 -12.74 5.37
CA ARG A 163 -3.09 -13.41 4.13
C ARG A 163 -4.43 -14.14 4.24
N LEU A 164 -4.66 -14.81 5.37
CA LEU A 164 -5.90 -15.55 5.63
C LEU A 164 -7.10 -14.59 5.80
N GLU A 165 -6.93 -13.48 6.49
CA GLU A 165 -7.95 -12.45 6.63
C GLU A 165 -8.19 -11.70 5.30
N MET A 166 -7.15 -11.47 4.51
CA MET A 166 -7.28 -10.94 3.14
C MET A 166 -8.15 -11.88 2.29
N LYS A 167 -7.90 -13.20 2.34
CA LYS A 167 -8.71 -14.19 1.65
C LYS A 167 -10.18 -14.11 2.07
N LYS A 168 -10.44 -14.03 3.38
CA LYS A 168 -11.79 -13.88 3.91
C LYS A 168 -12.46 -12.59 3.44
N SER A 169 -11.73 -11.48 3.39
CA SER A 169 -12.24 -10.20 2.84
C SER A 169 -12.66 -10.34 1.38
N LEU A 170 -11.84 -10.99 0.55
CA LEU A 170 -12.14 -11.24 -0.86
C LEU A 170 -13.38 -12.13 -1.06
N GLU A 171 -13.58 -13.12 -0.19
CA GLU A 171 -14.79 -13.95 -0.19
C GLU A 171 -16.05 -13.14 0.12
N LEU A 172 -15.98 -12.25 1.11
CA LEU A 172 -17.09 -11.40 1.55
C LEU A 172 -17.42 -10.25 0.56
N THR A 173 -16.46 -9.89 -0.29
CA THR A 173 -16.58 -8.81 -1.28
C THR A 173 -16.47 -9.32 -2.73
N LYS A 174 -16.69 -10.61 -2.95
CA LYS A 174 -16.49 -11.24 -4.29
C LYS A 174 -17.30 -10.59 -5.40
N ASP A 175 -18.47 -10.05 -5.06
CA ASP A 175 -19.45 -9.37 -5.92
C ASP A 175 -19.22 -7.87 -6.02
N LEU A 176 -18.25 -7.34 -5.25
CA LEU A 176 -17.91 -5.92 -5.24
C LEU A 176 -16.67 -5.65 -6.10
N PRO A 177 -16.58 -4.46 -6.71
CA PRO A 177 -15.33 -3.98 -7.28
C PRO A 177 -14.35 -3.65 -6.15
N MET A 178 -13.04 -3.69 -6.48
CA MET A 178 -11.96 -3.65 -5.48
C MET A 178 -11.85 -2.33 -4.71
N SER A 179 -12.13 -2.37 -3.39
CA SER A 179 -11.58 -1.44 -2.40
C SER A 179 -11.23 -2.20 -1.11
N LEU A 180 -10.26 -3.11 -1.23
CA LEU A 180 -9.95 -4.09 -0.19
C LEU A 180 -9.48 -3.48 1.12
N ARG A 181 -8.65 -2.42 1.08
CA ARG A 181 -8.01 -1.84 2.27
C ARG A 181 -9.03 -1.41 3.32
N SER A 182 -10.01 -0.58 2.93
CA SER A 182 -11.04 -0.11 3.87
C SER A 182 -11.98 -1.22 4.33
N PHE A 183 -12.33 -2.18 3.44
CA PHE A 183 -13.12 -3.33 3.87
C PHE A 183 -12.38 -4.18 4.91
N TYR A 184 -11.17 -4.62 4.58
CA TYR A 184 -10.32 -5.43 5.46
C TYR A 184 -10.14 -4.80 6.83
N ALA A 185 -9.67 -3.56 6.86
CA ALA A 185 -9.32 -2.89 8.11
C ALA A 185 -10.51 -2.68 9.04
N ASN A 186 -11.67 -2.32 8.50
CA ASN A 186 -12.89 -2.15 9.29
C ASN A 186 -13.48 -3.48 9.72
N TYR A 187 -13.53 -4.48 8.84
CA TYR A 187 -14.11 -5.79 9.16
C TYR A 187 -13.34 -6.52 10.26
N PHE A 188 -12.00 -6.46 10.23
CA PHE A 188 -11.13 -7.06 11.24
C PHE A 188 -10.79 -6.12 12.40
N ASN A 189 -11.31 -4.89 12.38
CA ASN A 189 -11.10 -3.88 13.43
C ASN A 189 -9.61 -3.68 13.78
N VAL A 190 -8.77 -3.49 12.76
CA VAL A 190 -7.30 -3.44 12.93
C VAL A 190 -6.79 -2.23 13.72
N GLY A 191 -7.63 -1.20 13.91
CA GLY A 191 -7.20 0.05 14.56
C GLY A 191 -6.24 0.85 13.70
N GLY A 192 -5.31 1.57 14.33
CA GLY A 192 -4.26 2.30 13.64
C GLY A 192 -4.18 3.79 14.01
N VAL A 193 -3.34 4.52 13.29
CA VAL A 193 -3.05 5.93 13.50
C VAL A 193 -3.87 6.77 12.53
N GLU A 194 -4.53 7.80 13.05
CA GLU A 194 -5.24 8.79 12.22
C GLU A 194 -4.26 9.82 11.66
N GLY A 195 -4.38 10.09 10.37
CA GLY A 195 -3.56 11.08 9.69
C GLY A 195 -3.94 11.23 8.22
N PRO A 196 -3.50 12.33 7.58
CA PRO A 196 -3.80 12.61 6.18
C PRO A 196 -3.11 11.61 5.25
N ASP A 197 -3.64 11.52 4.01
CA ASP A 197 -2.99 10.77 2.94
C ASP A 197 -1.65 11.41 2.55
N CYS A 198 -0.63 10.59 2.38
CA CYS A 198 0.74 11.02 2.09
C CYS A 198 1.05 11.18 0.59
N LYS A 199 0.05 11.08 -0.29
CA LYS A 199 0.26 11.21 -1.73
C LYS A 199 0.41 12.65 -2.19
N VAL A 200 1.49 12.91 -2.92
CA VAL A 200 1.79 14.22 -3.51
C VAL A 200 1.24 14.29 -4.94
N PHE A 201 0.34 15.25 -5.19
CA PHE A 201 -0.29 15.50 -6.49
C PHE A 201 0.18 16.79 -7.18
N ARG A 202 1.21 17.47 -6.65
CA ARG A 202 1.72 18.73 -7.18
C ARG A 202 3.19 18.65 -7.58
N LEU A 203 3.56 19.40 -8.62
CA LEU A 203 4.95 19.39 -9.13
C LEU A 203 5.91 20.26 -8.31
N GLY A 204 5.40 21.32 -7.66
CA GLY A 204 6.18 22.26 -6.85
C GLY A 204 6.39 21.80 -5.41
N GLU A 205 6.53 22.76 -4.52
CA GLU A 205 6.67 22.54 -3.08
C GLU A 205 5.56 21.68 -2.53
N TYR A 206 5.90 20.78 -1.64
CA TYR A 206 4.98 19.87 -0.97
C TYR A 206 5.30 19.81 0.52
N ASN A 207 4.29 19.48 1.32
CA ASN A 207 4.46 19.19 2.72
C ASN A 207 3.72 17.88 3.02
N VAL A 208 4.46 16.90 3.50
CA VAL A 208 3.94 15.60 3.93
C VAL A 208 4.59 15.27 5.26
N ASP A 209 3.77 15.14 6.28
CA ASP A 209 4.22 14.77 7.62
C ASP A 209 4.19 13.25 7.78
N GLY A 210 5.16 12.73 8.52
CA GLY A 210 5.26 11.31 8.84
C GLY A 210 6.24 10.53 7.97
N PRO A 211 6.34 9.21 8.24
CA PRO A 211 7.40 8.38 7.69
C PRO A 211 7.15 7.89 6.26
N TYR A 212 5.97 8.14 5.69
CA TYR A 212 5.60 7.68 4.36
C TYR A 212 5.37 8.81 3.40
N LEU A 213 5.65 8.54 2.13
CA LEU A 213 5.38 9.43 1.02
C LEU A 213 4.97 8.59 -0.20
N SER A 214 4.03 9.11 -0.99
CA SER A 214 3.62 8.51 -2.27
C SER A 214 3.57 9.55 -3.37
N THR A 215 3.78 9.10 -4.59
CA THR A 215 3.77 9.92 -5.81
C THR A 215 2.79 9.38 -6.86
N ASP A 216 2.67 10.08 -7.96
CA ASP A 216 2.21 9.55 -9.24
C ASP A 216 3.33 9.71 -10.27
N ASP A 217 3.19 9.07 -11.43
CA ASP A 217 4.19 9.10 -12.51
C ASP A 217 4.67 10.52 -12.84
N SER A 218 3.78 11.51 -12.82
CA SER A 218 4.10 12.89 -13.18
C SER A 218 4.85 13.62 -12.08
N THR A 219 4.42 13.47 -10.84
CA THR A 219 5.05 14.10 -9.66
C THR A 219 6.39 13.47 -9.35
N PHE A 220 6.53 12.15 -9.53
CA PHE A 220 7.82 11.49 -9.41
C PHE A 220 8.81 11.94 -10.49
N ARG A 221 8.40 11.94 -11.77
CA ARG A 221 9.30 12.26 -12.89
C ARG A 221 9.68 13.74 -12.96
N LEU A 222 8.74 14.65 -12.76
CA LEU A 222 8.87 16.08 -13.04
C LEU A 222 8.83 16.96 -11.78
N GLY A 223 8.26 16.45 -10.69
CA GLY A 223 8.02 17.20 -9.46
C GLY A 223 9.26 17.39 -8.58
N GLN A 224 9.16 18.32 -7.64
CA GLN A 224 10.16 18.50 -6.58
C GLN A 224 10.30 17.22 -5.74
N VAL A 225 9.18 16.58 -5.40
CA VAL A 225 9.14 15.35 -4.62
C VAL A 225 10.00 14.24 -5.21
N GLY A 226 9.93 14.03 -6.52
CA GLY A 226 10.73 13.00 -7.18
C GLY A 226 12.23 13.34 -7.20
N ARG A 227 12.60 14.62 -7.30
CA ARG A 227 14.00 15.06 -7.15
C ARG A 227 14.54 14.78 -5.75
N ASP A 228 13.73 15.07 -4.73
CA ASP A 228 14.11 14.88 -3.33
C ASP A 228 14.24 13.38 -2.98
N ILE A 229 13.32 12.52 -3.47
CA ILE A 229 13.42 11.06 -3.32
C ILE A 229 14.72 10.55 -3.96
N ARG A 230 15.02 10.95 -5.21
CA ARG A 230 16.24 10.53 -5.91
C ARG A 230 17.51 11.02 -5.22
N ALA A 231 17.50 12.22 -4.68
CA ALA A 231 18.63 12.77 -3.93
C ALA A 231 18.84 12.06 -2.58
N LYS A 232 17.74 11.69 -1.91
CA LYS A 232 17.79 11.01 -0.61
C LYS A 232 18.27 9.56 -0.74
N PHE A 233 17.80 8.84 -1.74
CA PHE A 233 18.08 7.42 -1.96
C PHE A 233 18.96 7.21 -3.21
N ASP A 234 20.07 7.96 -3.29
CA ASP A 234 20.96 7.95 -4.45
C ASP A 234 21.79 6.65 -4.60
N LYS A 235 21.96 5.89 -3.52
CA LYS A 235 22.70 4.63 -3.53
C LYS A 235 21.84 3.47 -4.00
N PRO A 236 22.37 2.62 -4.91
CA PRO A 236 21.69 1.39 -5.28
C PRO A 236 21.40 0.51 -4.08
N SER A 237 20.26 -0.19 -4.11
CA SER A 237 19.95 -1.24 -3.14
C SER A 237 20.68 -2.55 -3.44
N SER A 238 20.68 -3.47 -2.50
CA SER A 238 21.19 -4.85 -2.73
C SER A 238 20.34 -5.65 -3.72
N HIS A 239 19.23 -5.07 -4.19
CA HIS A 239 18.29 -5.68 -5.12
C HIS A 239 18.45 -5.21 -6.58
N GLU A 240 19.41 -4.33 -6.86
CA GLU A 240 19.68 -3.81 -8.22
C GLU A 240 20.83 -4.51 -8.93
#